data_752c3996149d036cf9387cbfdf90f0f1
#
_entry.id   752c3996149d036cf9387cbfdf90f0f1
#
_cell.length_a   1.000
_cell.length_b   1.000
_cell.length_c   1.000
_cell.angle_alpha   90.00
_cell.angle_beta   90.00
_cell.angle_gamma   90.00
#
_symmetry.space_group_name_H-M   'P 1'
#
loop_
_entity.id
_entity.type
_entity.pdbx_description
1 polymer ?
#
loop_
_entity_poly.entity_id
_entity_poly.type
_entity_poly.pdbx_seq_one_letter_code
_entity_poly.pdbx_strand_id
1 'polypeptide(L)'
;MKKKIMSVLLSTAMVASMLAGCGSTTNEETSDATVAATKATAQESTVAEEGGSETTGDGDLTSWILEDDTNMSGKVNFWIPFKGNAGMDDMIADFNKTYPNIEVTLNSYSNNSDGNMSVNTAIMSGEVDVLASFGLTQTWNRWSNNLFEDITDRVEKEGIDLVANWGTDAYKYEDHIYTLPCGGLKYFVSINMTDWNEAGLGELPTEWTWDEYLDACAKMTKVEDGKTVVYGGSDFHQIDSFTFPRQQVEGIDRYYDDSTGLSAFNDPIIVNSLKRELKAEKEDKIWYPKSVYRSDSIQVQTPFTQGETASAISPTMIRFIRDTENFPTDFITGFAPYPVEEKGQENYMAGANIFSHVGIATGCQNEEAAWAFTKWYATYGSKYLTLAGHMSTWKGTEISDLVSLVFGSEEEAAKIIDINSFKSVIGDTSKPTFVESHMTAYSDVTSAVQENAMYAFNDTMTAEDAMKAATEAADEAIQNDK
;
A
#
# COMPACT_ATOMS: atom_id res chain seq x y z
N MET A 1 1.11 4.52 55.79
CA MET A 1 2.48 4.06 56.05
C MET A 1 3.35 4.38 54.84
N LYS A 2 4.43 5.07 55.10
CA LYS A 2 5.42 5.56 54.14
C LYS A 2 6.24 4.42 53.54
N LYS A 3 6.62 4.49 52.27
CA LYS A 3 7.92 4.06 51.68
C LYS A 3 7.84 4.32 50.19
N LYS A 4 8.56 5.17 49.68
CA LYS A 4 9.97 5.52 49.39
C LYS A 4 10.22 5.33 47.86
N ILE A 5 10.41 6.47 47.29
CA ILE A 5 10.98 6.77 45.97
C ILE A 5 12.42 6.23 45.96
N MET A 6 12.83 5.65 44.82
CA MET A 6 14.25 5.49 44.53
C MET A 6 14.50 5.71 43.03
N SER A 7 14.99 6.92 42.77
CA SER A 7 15.57 7.35 41.50
C SER A 7 16.92 6.65 41.30
N VAL A 8 17.22 6.19 40.11
CA VAL A 8 18.59 5.93 39.67
C VAL A 8 18.79 6.62 38.31
N LEU A 9 19.58 7.70 38.41
CA LEU A 9 20.29 8.34 37.27
C LEU A 9 21.54 7.49 36.96
N LEU A 10 21.78 7.26 35.66
CA LEU A 10 23.12 6.99 35.14
C LEU A 10 23.11 7.51 33.68
N SER A 11 23.59 8.66 33.46
CA SER A 11 24.89 9.21 33.00
C SER A 11 25.49 8.57 31.76
N THR A 12 25.37 9.36 30.68
CA THR A 12 26.29 9.76 29.59
C THR A 12 27.65 9.04 29.52
N ALA A 13 27.99 8.55 28.36
CA ALA A 13 29.35 8.59 27.83
C ALA A 13 29.34 8.76 26.30
N MET A 14 29.80 9.92 25.86
CA MET A 14 30.30 10.22 24.53
C MET A 14 31.58 9.42 24.26
N VAL A 15 31.74 8.92 23.05
CA VAL A 15 33.08 8.78 22.44
C VAL A 15 32.98 9.25 21.00
N ALA A 16 33.65 10.35 20.74
CA ALA A 16 34.06 10.82 19.44
C ALA A 16 35.46 10.30 19.16
N SER A 17 35.70 9.86 17.93
CA SER A 17 37.07 9.80 17.30
C SER A 17 36.84 9.66 15.79
N MET A 18 37.14 10.67 15.11
CA MET A 18 38.36 11.23 14.54
C MET A 18 38.67 10.69 13.14
N LEU A 19 38.63 11.65 12.26
CA LEU A 19 39.28 11.86 10.97
C LEU A 19 40.74 11.39 10.89
N ALA A 20 41.10 10.93 9.73
CA ALA A 20 42.31 11.23 8.93
C ALA A 20 42.57 10.01 8.03
N GLY A 21 42.95 10.15 6.78
CA GLY A 21 43.68 11.11 6.09
C GLY A 21 43.86 10.80 4.61
N CYS A 22 44.19 11.81 3.93
CA CYS A 22 44.68 12.06 2.58
C CYS A 22 45.44 10.97 1.82
N GLY A 23 45.31 11.05 0.49
CA GLY A 23 46.30 10.54 -0.44
C GLY A 23 45.85 10.72 -1.90
N SER A 24 46.15 11.90 -2.45
CA SER A 24 46.08 12.22 -3.87
C SER A 24 47.15 11.50 -4.67
N THR A 25 46.88 11.09 -5.90
CA THR A 25 47.79 11.29 -7.04
C THR A 25 47.01 11.25 -8.36
N THR A 26 47.22 12.29 -9.09
CA THR A 26 46.86 12.57 -10.49
C THR A 26 47.49 11.57 -11.46
N ASN A 27 46.75 11.26 -12.53
CA ASN A 27 47.31 11.32 -13.87
C ASN A 27 46.21 11.46 -14.94
N GLU A 28 46.39 12.50 -15.74
CA GLU A 28 45.67 12.75 -17.00
C GLU A 28 46.05 11.71 -18.05
N GLU A 29 45.13 11.32 -18.89
CA GLU A 29 45.36 11.14 -20.32
C GLU A 29 44.06 11.32 -21.10
N THR A 30 44.10 12.28 -21.97
CA THR A 30 43.14 12.66 -22.99
C THR A 30 43.03 11.62 -24.10
N SER A 31 41.83 11.29 -24.57
CA SER A 31 41.60 10.94 -25.97
C SER A 31 40.24 11.37 -26.42
N ASP A 32 40.20 12.33 -27.33
CA ASP A 32 39.14 12.73 -28.20
C ASP A 32 38.56 11.54 -28.99
N ALA A 33 37.24 11.39 -28.98
CA ALA A 33 36.55 10.71 -30.04
C ALA A 33 35.19 11.39 -30.30
N THR A 34 35.21 12.21 -31.31
CA THR A 34 34.03 12.80 -31.98
C THR A 34 33.13 11.69 -32.53
N VAL A 35 31.87 11.63 -32.14
CA VAL A 35 30.85 10.86 -32.84
C VAL A 35 29.71 11.77 -33.23
N ALA A 36 29.39 11.71 -34.50
CA ALA A 36 28.47 12.53 -35.25
C ALA A 36 27.01 12.36 -34.78
N ALA A 37 26.28 13.47 -34.66
CA ALA A 37 24.85 13.54 -34.51
C ALA A 37 24.14 13.04 -35.77
N THR A 38 23.34 11.99 -35.64
CA THR A 38 22.39 11.59 -36.69
C THR A 38 21.01 12.09 -36.29
N LYS A 39 20.52 13.04 -37.05
CA LYS A 39 19.11 13.49 -36.97
C LYS A 39 18.18 12.35 -37.39
N ALA A 40 17.33 11.89 -36.49
CA ALA A 40 16.18 11.08 -36.85
C ALA A 40 14.98 12.02 -37.12
N THR A 41 14.43 11.87 -38.29
CA THR A 41 13.28 12.60 -38.85
C THR A 41 12.02 12.09 -38.14
N ALA A 42 11.22 13.00 -37.62
CA ALA A 42 9.88 12.71 -37.14
C ALA A 42 8.98 12.26 -38.31
N GLN A 43 8.37 11.10 -38.15
CA GLN A 43 7.34 10.60 -39.05
C GLN A 43 6.01 10.72 -38.32
N GLU A 44 5.17 11.61 -38.81
CA GLU A 44 3.74 11.70 -38.42
C GLU A 44 3.07 10.36 -38.72
N SER A 45 2.56 9.69 -37.70
CA SER A 45 1.60 8.61 -37.85
C SER A 45 0.20 9.13 -37.57
N THR A 46 -0.60 9.15 -38.61
CA THR A 46 -2.03 9.39 -38.57
C THR A 46 -2.73 8.38 -37.67
N VAL A 47 -3.45 8.87 -36.67
CA VAL A 47 -4.37 8.10 -35.83
C VAL A 47 -5.53 7.63 -36.71
N ALA A 48 -5.68 6.32 -36.88
CA ALA A 48 -6.91 5.71 -37.33
C ALA A 48 -7.76 5.38 -36.10
N GLU A 49 -8.94 6.00 -36.04
CA GLU A 49 -10.00 5.55 -35.13
C GLU A 49 -10.42 4.13 -35.55
N GLU A 50 -10.12 3.14 -34.72
CA GLU A 50 -10.82 1.86 -34.76
C GLU A 50 -11.54 1.62 -33.47
N GLY A 51 -12.81 1.27 -33.62
CA GLY A 51 -13.81 1.23 -32.60
C GLY A 51 -13.50 0.33 -31.40
N GLY A 52 -13.91 0.79 -30.25
CA GLY A 52 -13.96 0.02 -29.02
C GLY A 52 -14.75 -1.26 -29.21
N SER A 53 -14.09 -2.37 -29.13
CA SER A 53 -14.70 -3.66 -28.85
C SER A 53 -14.76 -3.80 -27.34
N GLU A 54 -15.94 -3.62 -26.76
CA GLU A 54 -16.25 -4.15 -25.43
C GLU A 54 -16.11 -5.67 -25.49
N THR A 55 -14.94 -6.17 -25.17
CA THR A 55 -14.80 -7.57 -24.79
C THR A 55 -15.12 -7.68 -23.32
N THR A 56 -16.37 -7.92 -23.00
CA THR A 56 -16.75 -8.63 -21.76
C THR A 56 -16.14 -10.02 -21.86
N GLY A 57 -14.90 -10.15 -21.48
CA GLY A 57 -14.20 -11.42 -21.39
C GLY A 57 -14.64 -12.13 -20.13
N ASP A 58 -15.72 -12.90 -20.23
CA ASP A 58 -16.04 -14.00 -19.30
C ASP A 58 -15.07 -15.17 -19.61
N GLY A 59 -13.76 -14.88 -19.65
CA GLY A 59 -12.69 -15.84 -19.78
C GLY A 59 -12.42 -16.45 -18.41
N ASP A 60 -12.37 -17.77 -18.32
CA ASP A 60 -11.93 -18.48 -17.13
C ASP A 60 -10.53 -17.99 -16.72
N LEU A 61 -10.47 -17.09 -15.72
CA LEU A 61 -9.24 -16.47 -15.21
C LEU A 61 -8.24 -17.47 -14.64
N THR A 62 -8.63 -18.73 -14.48
CA THR A 62 -7.87 -19.77 -13.77
C THR A 62 -7.48 -20.95 -14.65
N SER A 63 -7.82 -20.96 -15.94
CA SER A 63 -7.51 -22.09 -16.84
C SER A 63 -6.04 -22.47 -16.82
N TRP A 64 -5.14 -21.47 -16.79
CA TRP A 64 -3.68 -21.67 -16.75
C TRP A 64 -3.17 -22.27 -15.43
N ILE A 65 -3.90 -22.16 -14.30
CA ILE A 65 -3.52 -22.81 -13.03
C ILE A 65 -3.89 -24.30 -13.05
N LEU A 66 -5.01 -24.64 -13.68
CA LEU A 66 -5.54 -26.00 -13.73
C LEU A 66 -4.76 -26.92 -14.69
N GLU A 67 -3.89 -26.38 -15.53
CA GLU A 67 -3.03 -27.15 -16.46
C GLU A 67 -1.78 -27.73 -15.79
N ASP A 68 -1.46 -27.35 -14.53
CA ASP A 68 -0.31 -27.87 -13.82
C ASP A 68 -0.46 -29.35 -13.44
N ASP A 69 0.66 -30.07 -13.45
CA ASP A 69 0.71 -31.43 -12.86
C ASP A 69 0.62 -31.34 -11.33
N THR A 70 -0.57 -31.51 -10.80
CA THR A 70 -0.83 -31.49 -9.35
C THR A 70 -0.13 -32.64 -8.58
N ASN A 71 0.44 -33.62 -9.28
CA ASN A 71 1.25 -34.68 -8.65
C ASN A 71 2.73 -34.32 -8.53
N MET A 72 3.15 -33.16 -9.05
CA MET A 72 4.53 -32.73 -8.88
C MET A 72 4.93 -32.70 -7.40
N SER A 73 6.20 -32.92 -7.13
CA SER A 73 6.75 -32.90 -5.77
C SER A 73 7.93 -31.95 -5.69
N GLY A 74 8.15 -31.40 -4.51
CA GLY A 74 9.28 -30.49 -4.27
C GLY A 74 9.24 -29.90 -2.89
N LYS A 75 10.19 -29.00 -2.64
CA LYS A 75 10.25 -28.20 -1.42
C LYS A 75 10.27 -26.73 -1.80
N VAL A 76 9.55 -25.92 -1.03
CA VAL A 76 9.48 -24.47 -1.19
C VAL A 76 9.72 -23.81 0.14
N ASN A 77 10.82 -23.06 0.28
CA ASN A 77 11.06 -22.16 1.40
C ASN A 77 10.41 -20.81 1.06
N PHE A 78 9.21 -20.60 1.59
CA PHE A 78 8.43 -19.38 1.37
C PHE A 78 8.71 -18.35 2.45
N TRP A 79 9.05 -17.12 2.05
CA TRP A 79 9.31 -16.00 2.95
C TRP A 79 8.28 -14.91 2.79
N ILE A 80 7.73 -14.41 3.93
CA ILE A 80 6.68 -13.39 3.98
C ILE A 80 6.84 -12.53 5.24
N PRO A 81 6.45 -11.21 5.24
CA PRO A 81 6.63 -10.37 6.42
C PRO A 81 5.57 -10.57 7.54
N PHE A 82 4.81 -11.66 7.52
CA PHE A 82 3.78 -11.94 8.52
C PHE A 82 4.14 -13.14 9.39
N LYS A 83 3.78 -13.06 10.68
CA LYS A 83 3.86 -14.18 11.61
C LYS A 83 2.46 -14.75 11.89
N GLY A 84 2.43 -16.03 12.23
CA GLY A 84 1.39 -16.88 12.82
C GLY A 84 -0.09 -16.49 12.72
N ASN A 85 -0.47 -15.31 13.15
CA ASN A 85 -1.87 -14.88 13.22
C ASN A 85 -2.47 -14.44 11.87
N ALA A 86 -1.70 -14.42 10.80
CA ALA A 86 -2.15 -14.02 9.48
C ALA A 86 -2.72 -15.17 8.64
N GLY A 87 -3.07 -16.32 9.26
CA GLY A 87 -3.67 -17.45 8.56
C GLY A 87 -2.76 -18.16 7.56
N MET A 88 -1.43 -17.97 7.68
CA MET A 88 -0.49 -18.53 6.70
C MET A 88 -0.38 -20.05 6.78
N ASP A 89 -0.60 -20.64 7.96
CA ASP A 89 -0.63 -22.12 8.11
C ASP A 89 -1.88 -22.69 7.42
N ASP A 90 -3.03 -22.02 7.54
CA ASP A 90 -4.26 -22.40 6.86
C ASP A 90 -4.11 -22.22 5.34
N MET A 91 -3.43 -21.18 4.91
CA MET A 91 -3.11 -20.92 3.50
C MET A 91 -2.25 -22.06 2.93
N ILE A 92 -1.21 -22.51 3.64
CA ILE A 92 -0.38 -23.64 3.21
C ILE A 92 -1.20 -24.94 3.19
N ALA A 93 -2.05 -25.15 4.19
CA ALA A 93 -2.95 -26.31 4.22
C ALA A 93 -3.93 -26.32 3.05
N ASP A 94 -4.40 -25.13 2.63
CA ASP A 94 -5.26 -24.96 1.46
C ASP A 94 -4.50 -25.24 0.14
N PHE A 95 -3.29 -24.71 0.00
CA PHE A 95 -2.38 -25.02 -1.10
C PHE A 95 -2.15 -26.54 -1.25
N ASN A 96 -1.91 -27.23 -0.14
CA ASN A 96 -1.63 -28.67 -0.15
C ASN A 96 -2.84 -29.55 -0.50
N LYS A 97 -4.06 -28.99 -0.57
CA LYS A 97 -5.22 -29.69 -1.16
C LYS A 97 -5.07 -29.83 -2.67
N THR A 98 -4.43 -28.86 -3.32
CA THR A 98 -4.17 -28.88 -4.78
C THR A 98 -2.85 -29.58 -5.09
N TYR A 99 -1.79 -29.29 -4.31
CA TYR A 99 -0.43 -29.82 -4.51
C TYR A 99 0.06 -30.61 -3.29
N PRO A 100 -0.46 -31.85 -3.06
CA PRO A 100 -0.22 -32.59 -1.82
C PRO A 100 1.23 -33.07 -1.62
N ASN A 101 2.04 -33.05 -2.66
CA ASN A 101 3.41 -33.54 -2.64
C ASN A 101 4.46 -32.40 -2.61
N ILE A 102 4.04 -31.15 -2.56
CA ILE A 102 4.93 -30.00 -2.37
C ILE A 102 4.96 -29.65 -0.88
N GLU A 103 6.13 -29.77 -0.27
CA GLU A 103 6.38 -29.36 1.12
C GLU A 103 6.71 -27.86 1.16
N VAL A 104 5.88 -27.05 1.83
CA VAL A 104 6.11 -25.60 2.01
C VAL A 104 6.59 -25.32 3.41
N THR A 105 7.77 -24.71 3.53
CA THR A 105 8.31 -24.20 4.80
C THR A 105 8.10 -22.69 4.85
N LEU A 106 7.33 -22.22 5.85
CA LEU A 106 7.06 -20.80 6.05
C LEU A 106 8.17 -20.14 6.87
N ASN A 107 8.74 -19.07 6.34
CA ASN A 107 9.68 -18.21 7.04
C ASN A 107 9.13 -16.77 7.09
N SER A 108 9.47 -16.03 8.13
CA SER A 108 9.02 -14.64 8.24
C SER A 108 10.18 -13.68 8.47
N TYR A 109 10.04 -12.47 7.89
CA TYR A 109 10.96 -11.37 8.11
C TYR A 109 10.21 -10.11 8.58
N SER A 110 10.90 -9.14 9.16
CA SER A 110 10.28 -7.84 9.50
C SER A 110 10.26 -6.94 8.28
N ASN A 111 9.12 -6.32 7.96
CA ASN A 111 9.04 -5.36 6.85
C ASN A 111 9.56 -3.97 7.27
N ASN A 112 10.84 -3.92 7.61
CA ASN A 112 11.61 -2.73 7.88
C ASN A 112 13.00 -2.84 7.21
N SER A 113 13.85 -1.84 7.34
CA SER A 113 15.19 -1.82 6.71
C SER A 113 16.00 -3.08 7.04
N ASP A 114 16.12 -3.44 8.32
CA ASP A 114 16.94 -4.57 8.77
C ASP A 114 16.39 -5.92 8.29
N GLY A 115 15.08 -6.09 8.35
CA GLY A 115 14.42 -7.32 7.88
C GLY A 115 14.52 -7.47 6.36
N ASN A 116 14.37 -6.39 5.61
CA ASN A 116 14.54 -6.41 4.15
C ASN A 116 16.01 -6.72 3.76
N MET A 117 17.00 -6.18 4.50
CA MET A 117 18.41 -6.52 4.30
C MET A 117 18.69 -8.00 4.63
N SER A 118 18.09 -8.50 5.70
CA SER A 118 18.21 -9.91 6.11
C SER A 118 17.68 -10.86 5.06
N VAL A 119 16.46 -10.62 4.52
CA VAL A 119 15.89 -11.48 3.50
C VAL A 119 16.66 -11.40 2.17
N ASN A 120 17.17 -10.24 1.79
CA ASN A 120 18.03 -10.13 0.60
C ASN A 120 19.32 -10.96 0.76
N THR A 121 19.88 -11.00 1.97
CA THR A 121 21.04 -11.87 2.28
C THR A 121 20.66 -13.35 2.21
N ALA A 122 19.49 -13.73 2.71
CA ALA A 122 18.97 -15.09 2.62
C ALA A 122 18.75 -15.55 1.17
N ILE A 123 18.27 -14.66 0.29
CA ILE A 123 18.20 -14.94 -1.16
C ILE A 123 19.58 -15.23 -1.72
N MET A 124 20.55 -14.37 -1.47
CA MET A 124 21.92 -14.55 -1.98
C MET A 124 22.61 -15.82 -1.45
N SER A 125 22.17 -16.36 -0.30
CA SER A 125 22.67 -17.63 0.26
C SER A 125 21.87 -18.85 -0.18
N GLY A 126 20.82 -18.70 -1.01
CA GLY A 126 20.00 -19.77 -1.52
C GLY A 126 19.03 -20.39 -0.48
N GLU A 127 18.66 -19.61 0.55
CA GLU A 127 17.74 -20.03 1.60
C GLU A 127 16.27 -19.71 1.27
N VAL A 128 16.02 -18.95 0.21
CA VAL A 128 14.69 -18.52 -0.22
C VAL A 128 14.36 -19.13 -1.56
N ASP A 129 13.23 -19.84 -1.67
CA ASP A 129 12.73 -20.29 -2.98
C ASP A 129 11.67 -19.34 -3.52
N VAL A 130 10.73 -18.90 -2.68
CA VAL A 130 9.70 -17.93 -3.05
C VAL A 130 9.63 -16.83 -2.00
N LEU A 131 9.57 -15.59 -2.48
CA LEU A 131 9.44 -14.41 -1.62
C LEU A 131 8.15 -13.65 -1.94
N ALA A 132 7.35 -13.37 -0.92
CA ALA A 132 6.35 -12.32 -0.95
C ALA A 132 7.00 -10.99 -0.51
N SER A 133 7.18 -10.08 -1.48
CA SER A 133 7.84 -8.79 -1.32
C SER A 133 6.79 -7.70 -1.08
N PHE A 134 6.94 -6.94 0.00
CA PHE A 134 5.99 -5.90 0.42
C PHE A 134 6.61 -4.52 0.33
N GLY A 135 5.90 -3.61 -0.30
CA GLY A 135 6.37 -2.28 -0.67
C GLY A 135 7.02 -2.25 -2.05
N LEU A 136 6.51 -1.36 -2.90
CA LEU A 136 6.96 -1.30 -4.30
C LEU A 136 8.44 -0.93 -4.40
N THR A 137 8.92 0.01 -3.57
CA THR A 137 10.35 0.38 -3.53
C THR A 137 11.25 -0.82 -3.24
N GLN A 138 10.87 -1.67 -2.26
CA GLN A 138 11.64 -2.87 -1.91
C GLN A 138 11.62 -3.90 -3.04
N THR A 139 10.48 -4.04 -3.68
CA THR A 139 10.28 -4.95 -4.82
C THR A 139 11.10 -4.47 -6.02
N TRP A 140 11.03 -3.19 -6.34
CA TRP A 140 11.82 -2.57 -7.40
C TRP A 140 13.33 -2.74 -7.18
N ASN A 141 13.80 -2.49 -5.95
CA ASN A 141 15.20 -2.72 -5.60
C ASN A 141 15.64 -4.18 -5.78
N ARG A 142 14.73 -5.14 -5.55
CA ARG A 142 15.02 -6.56 -5.80
C ARG A 142 15.07 -6.90 -7.27
N TRP A 143 14.21 -6.30 -8.10
CA TRP A 143 14.26 -6.47 -9.57
C TRP A 143 15.60 -5.94 -10.11
N SER A 144 15.95 -4.70 -9.78
CA SER A 144 17.19 -4.04 -10.26
C SER A 144 18.48 -4.73 -9.78
N ASN A 145 18.43 -5.47 -8.68
CA ASN A 145 19.57 -6.24 -8.15
C ASN A 145 19.51 -7.74 -8.48
N ASN A 146 18.65 -8.16 -9.41
CA ASN A 146 18.51 -9.55 -9.86
C ASN A 146 18.31 -10.54 -8.69
N LEU A 147 17.47 -10.18 -7.69
CA LEU A 147 17.13 -11.05 -6.57
C LEU A 147 15.89 -11.91 -6.84
N PHE A 148 15.22 -11.73 -7.98
CA PHE A 148 14.16 -12.58 -8.49
C PHE A 148 14.54 -13.17 -9.84
N GLU A 149 14.06 -14.38 -10.12
CA GLU A 149 14.14 -14.99 -11.45
C GLU A 149 13.24 -14.23 -12.42
N ASP A 150 13.71 -14.09 -13.67
CA ASP A 150 12.90 -13.59 -14.78
C ASP A 150 11.87 -14.66 -15.16
N ILE A 151 10.59 -14.32 -14.98
CA ILE A 151 9.47 -15.20 -15.27
C ILE A 151 8.72 -14.83 -16.55
N THR A 152 9.25 -13.91 -17.37
CA THR A 152 8.62 -13.43 -18.61
C THR A 152 8.24 -14.57 -19.53
N ASP A 153 9.18 -15.47 -19.84
CA ASP A 153 8.93 -16.62 -20.71
C ASP A 153 7.87 -17.58 -20.15
N ARG A 154 7.77 -17.72 -18.82
CA ARG A 154 6.76 -18.56 -18.17
C ARG A 154 5.37 -17.93 -18.30
N VAL A 155 5.26 -16.63 -18.05
CA VAL A 155 4.01 -15.85 -18.17
C VAL A 155 3.49 -15.91 -19.61
N GLU A 156 4.36 -15.69 -20.59
CA GLU A 156 4.00 -15.74 -22.02
C GLU A 156 3.60 -17.14 -22.48
N LYS A 157 4.38 -18.16 -22.10
CA LYS A 157 4.12 -19.57 -22.48
C LYS A 157 2.79 -20.08 -21.94
N GLU A 158 2.44 -19.70 -20.72
CA GLU A 158 1.18 -20.10 -20.09
C GLU A 158 0.01 -19.17 -20.42
N GLY A 159 0.25 -18.10 -21.17
CA GLY A 159 -0.78 -17.15 -21.59
C GLY A 159 -1.44 -16.39 -20.43
N ILE A 160 -0.66 -16.09 -19.38
CA ILE A 160 -1.16 -15.35 -18.21
C ILE A 160 -1.42 -13.90 -18.57
N ASP A 161 -2.68 -13.50 -18.63
CA ASP A 161 -3.09 -12.11 -18.85
C ASP A 161 -3.06 -11.32 -17.55
N LEU A 162 -2.03 -10.48 -17.37
CA LEU A 162 -1.85 -9.67 -16.16
C LEU A 162 -2.96 -8.63 -15.98
N VAL A 163 -3.45 -8.04 -17.07
CA VAL A 163 -4.52 -7.03 -17.02
C VAL A 163 -5.85 -7.68 -16.65
N ALA A 164 -6.20 -8.82 -17.25
CA ALA A 164 -7.41 -9.55 -16.90
C ALA A 164 -7.38 -10.02 -15.44
N ASN A 165 -6.24 -10.51 -14.95
CA ASN A 165 -6.11 -11.05 -13.60
C ASN A 165 -5.92 -9.99 -12.52
N TRP A 166 -5.13 -8.95 -12.76
CA TRP A 166 -4.75 -7.96 -11.72
C TRP A 166 -5.02 -6.50 -12.09
N GLY A 167 -5.58 -6.23 -13.26
CA GLY A 167 -5.98 -4.89 -13.68
C GLY A 167 -4.87 -4.05 -14.31
N THR A 168 -3.64 -4.54 -14.35
CA THR A 168 -2.49 -3.83 -14.91
C THR A 168 -1.37 -4.78 -15.31
N ASP A 169 -0.58 -4.39 -16.30
CA ASP A 169 0.68 -5.02 -16.70
C ASP A 169 1.89 -4.09 -16.51
N ALA A 170 1.70 -3.00 -15.77
CA ALA A 170 2.69 -1.93 -15.62
C ALA A 170 3.90 -2.32 -14.73
N TYR A 171 3.78 -3.36 -13.90
CA TYR A 171 4.84 -3.77 -12.98
C TYR A 171 5.88 -4.66 -13.66
N LYS A 172 6.69 -4.03 -14.50
CA LYS A 172 7.83 -4.62 -15.21
C LYS A 172 9.09 -3.82 -14.88
N TYR A 173 10.23 -4.48 -14.97
CA TYR A 173 11.53 -3.83 -14.89
C TYR A 173 12.31 -4.12 -16.18
N GLU A 174 12.69 -3.09 -16.93
CA GLU A 174 13.34 -3.21 -18.24
C GLU A 174 12.56 -4.16 -19.21
N ASP A 175 11.24 -4.02 -19.25
CA ASP A 175 10.30 -4.85 -20.04
C ASP A 175 10.20 -6.32 -19.60
N HIS A 176 10.87 -6.74 -18.52
CA HIS A 176 10.82 -8.08 -17.96
C HIS A 176 9.87 -8.18 -16.75
N ILE A 177 9.28 -9.36 -16.58
CA ILE A 177 8.40 -9.71 -15.46
C ILE A 177 9.19 -10.58 -14.47
N TYR A 178 9.31 -10.13 -13.22
CA TYR A 178 10.03 -10.85 -12.17
C TYR A 178 9.10 -11.38 -11.09
N THR A 179 7.88 -10.83 -10.98
CA THR A 179 6.93 -11.17 -9.93
C THR A 179 5.50 -11.08 -10.44
N LEU A 180 4.60 -11.82 -9.78
CA LEU A 180 3.16 -11.65 -9.94
C LEU A 180 2.62 -10.76 -8.82
N PRO A 181 1.64 -9.88 -9.11
CA PRO A 181 0.92 -9.15 -8.07
C PRO A 181 0.17 -10.13 -7.16
N CYS A 182 0.08 -9.85 -5.85
CA CYS A 182 -0.67 -10.70 -4.94
C CYS A 182 -1.53 -9.94 -3.95
N GLY A 183 -1.11 -8.75 -3.52
CA GLY A 183 -1.86 -7.99 -2.53
C GLY A 183 -1.75 -6.49 -2.73
N GLY A 184 -2.76 -5.77 -2.26
CA GLY A 184 -2.84 -4.34 -2.38
C GLY A 184 -3.41 -3.65 -1.16
N LEU A 185 -3.27 -2.34 -1.15
CA LEU A 185 -3.87 -1.46 -0.17
C LEU A 185 -5.10 -0.81 -0.81
N LYS A 186 -6.28 -1.17 -0.33
CA LYS A 186 -7.54 -0.58 -0.71
C LYS A 186 -7.96 0.43 0.35
N TYR A 187 -8.06 1.69 -0.02
CA TYR A 187 -8.44 2.75 0.91
C TYR A 187 -9.96 2.85 1.04
N PHE A 188 -10.43 2.90 2.27
CA PHE A 188 -11.85 3.02 2.61
C PHE A 188 -12.01 3.75 3.94
N VAL A 189 -13.24 4.18 4.23
CA VAL A 189 -13.61 4.80 5.50
C VAL A 189 -14.29 3.75 6.38
N SER A 190 -13.71 3.46 7.54
CA SER A 190 -14.37 2.72 8.63
C SER A 190 -15.20 3.70 9.45
N ILE A 191 -16.42 3.33 9.81
CA ILE A 191 -17.39 4.21 10.46
C ILE A 191 -17.96 3.50 11.71
N ASN A 192 -17.93 4.19 12.85
CA ASN A 192 -18.66 3.80 14.03
C ASN A 192 -20.17 4.01 13.80
N MET A 193 -20.92 2.93 13.64
CA MET A 193 -22.33 3.00 13.31
C MET A 193 -23.19 3.59 14.44
N THR A 194 -22.72 3.57 15.68
CA THR A 194 -23.39 4.25 16.81
C THR A 194 -23.35 5.76 16.60
N ASP A 195 -22.16 6.33 16.36
CA ASP A 195 -21.98 7.77 16.13
C ASP A 195 -22.67 8.23 14.84
N TRP A 196 -22.62 7.41 13.77
CA TRP A 196 -23.32 7.66 12.51
C TRP A 196 -24.83 7.79 12.70
N ASN A 197 -25.43 6.83 13.41
CA ASN A 197 -26.86 6.81 13.66
C ASN A 197 -27.30 7.93 14.61
N GLU A 198 -26.53 8.21 15.66
CA GLU A 198 -26.79 9.33 16.58
C GLU A 198 -26.73 10.70 15.85
N ALA A 199 -25.85 10.83 14.87
CA ALA A 199 -25.75 12.01 14.02
C ALA A 199 -26.89 12.12 12.98
N GLY A 200 -27.74 11.11 12.85
CA GLY A 200 -28.90 11.09 11.94
C GLY A 200 -28.53 11.09 10.45
N LEU A 201 -27.43 10.43 10.09
CA LEU A 201 -26.85 10.47 8.73
C LEU A 201 -27.53 9.51 7.74
N GLY A 202 -28.37 8.58 8.21
CA GLY A 202 -29.13 7.67 7.35
C GLY A 202 -28.32 6.49 6.82
N GLU A 203 -28.54 6.12 5.56
CA GLU A 203 -27.80 5.03 4.92
C GLU A 203 -26.34 5.41 4.64
N LEU A 204 -25.45 4.41 4.68
CA LEU A 204 -24.06 4.63 4.33
C LEU A 204 -23.93 4.96 2.83
N PRO A 205 -23.09 5.94 2.45
CA PRO A 205 -22.92 6.33 1.06
C PRO A 205 -22.19 5.25 0.26
N THR A 206 -22.60 5.08 -0.98
CA THR A 206 -21.87 4.29 -1.98
C THR A 206 -20.92 5.16 -2.81
N GLU A 207 -21.08 6.48 -2.77
CA GLU A 207 -20.22 7.50 -3.31
C GLU A 207 -20.45 8.79 -2.51
N TRP A 208 -19.38 9.50 -2.19
CA TRP A 208 -19.43 10.80 -1.55
C TRP A 208 -18.22 11.65 -1.88
N THR A 209 -18.40 12.98 -1.81
CA THR A 209 -17.29 13.92 -1.95
C THR A 209 -16.59 14.16 -0.61
N TRP A 210 -15.40 14.79 -0.66
CA TRP A 210 -14.70 15.24 0.53
C TRP A 210 -15.54 16.20 1.38
N ASP A 211 -16.30 17.10 0.75
CA ASP A 211 -17.17 18.01 1.49
C ASP A 211 -18.29 17.27 2.21
N GLU A 212 -18.93 16.30 1.56
CA GLU A 212 -19.97 15.46 2.18
C GLU A 212 -19.39 14.60 3.33
N TYR A 213 -18.17 14.08 3.18
CA TYR A 213 -17.50 13.34 4.24
C TYR A 213 -17.17 14.24 5.44
N LEU A 214 -16.60 15.41 5.22
CA LEU A 214 -16.30 16.36 6.30
C LEU A 214 -17.57 16.91 6.99
N ASP A 215 -18.66 17.10 6.26
CA ASP A 215 -19.97 17.43 6.83
C ASP A 215 -20.49 16.30 7.74
N ALA A 216 -20.29 15.04 7.35
CA ALA A 216 -20.60 13.90 8.20
C ALA A 216 -19.70 13.86 9.45
N CYS A 217 -18.40 14.09 9.29
CA CYS A 217 -17.45 14.19 10.40
C CYS A 217 -17.89 15.29 11.39
N ALA A 218 -18.28 16.47 10.88
CA ALA A 218 -18.74 17.55 11.75
C ALA A 218 -19.97 17.16 12.58
N LYS A 219 -20.91 16.41 12.02
CA LYS A 219 -22.11 15.93 12.72
C LYS A 219 -21.80 14.84 13.74
N MET A 220 -20.79 14.00 13.50
CA MET A 220 -20.37 12.94 14.42
C MET A 220 -19.43 13.43 15.52
N THR A 221 -18.84 14.62 15.37
CA THR A 221 -17.92 15.19 16.36
C THR A 221 -18.64 15.49 17.66
N LYS A 222 -18.10 15.03 18.79
CA LYS A 222 -18.66 15.29 20.14
C LYS A 222 -17.74 16.23 20.92
N VAL A 223 -18.34 17.26 21.54
CA VAL A 223 -17.61 18.28 22.30
C VAL A 223 -18.20 18.32 23.71
N GLU A 224 -17.33 18.18 24.72
CA GLU A 224 -17.68 18.30 26.15
C GLU A 224 -16.77 19.36 26.79
N ASP A 225 -17.35 20.25 27.54
CA ASP A 225 -16.65 21.34 28.22
C ASP A 225 -15.70 22.16 27.28
N GLY A 226 -16.09 22.32 26.02
CA GLY A 226 -15.33 23.04 25.00
C GLY A 226 -14.11 22.29 24.44
N LYS A 227 -14.00 20.99 24.72
CA LYS A 227 -12.96 20.09 24.16
C LYS A 227 -13.62 19.03 23.29
N THR A 228 -13.02 18.73 22.15
CA THR A 228 -13.41 17.58 21.34
C THR A 228 -13.04 16.30 22.09
N VAL A 229 -14.03 15.46 22.37
CA VAL A 229 -13.88 14.15 23.03
C VAL A 229 -14.04 12.99 22.06
N VAL A 230 -14.78 13.19 20.95
CA VAL A 230 -14.82 12.30 19.79
C VAL A 230 -14.62 13.14 18.54
N TYR A 231 -13.59 12.88 17.79
CA TYR A 231 -13.36 13.50 16.49
C TYR A 231 -14.20 12.79 15.42
N GLY A 232 -14.78 13.53 14.49
CA GLY A 232 -15.59 12.96 13.42
C GLY A 232 -14.80 12.07 12.46
N GLY A 233 -13.52 12.39 12.23
CA GLY A 233 -12.69 11.63 11.33
C GLY A 233 -11.20 11.64 11.66
N SER A 234 -10.47 10.79 10.96
CA SER A 234 -9.01 10.72 10.99
C SER A 234 -8.49 10.13 9.69
N ASP A 235 -7.32 10.60 9.26
CA ASP A 235 -6.51 10.01 8.22
C ASP A 235 -5.04 10.17 8.59
N PHE A 236 -4.49 9.18 9.25
CA PHE A 236 -3.10 9.18 9.68
C PHE A 236 -2.35 7.90 9.32
N HIS A 237 -2.88 7.17 8.33
CA HIS A 237 -2.16 6.03 7.78
C HIS A 237 -0.79 6.46 7.23
N GLN A 238 -0.75 7.63 6.58
CA GLN A 238 0.48 8.30 6.15
C GLN A 238 0.39 9.80 6.43
N ILE A 239 1.53 10.44 6.72
CA ILE A 239 1.57 11.90 6.94
C ILE A 239 1.16 12.68 5.69
N ASP A 240 1.48 12.13 4.53
CA ASP A 240 1.28 12.71 3.20
C ASP A 240 0.03 12.18 2.48
N SER A 241 -0.95 11.66 3.22
CA SER A 241 -2.23 11.19 2.65
C SER A 241 -2.99 12.27 1.86
N PHE A 242 -2.75 13.54 2.16
CA PHE A 242 -3.27 14.67 1.38
C PHE A 242 -2.79 14.71 -0.09
N THR A 243 -1.83 13.88 -0.48
CA THR A 243 -1.43 13.71 -1.89
C THR A 243 -2.33 12.73 -2.64
N PHE A 244 -3.08 11.86 -1.95
CA PHE A 244 -3.97 10.88 -2.57
C PHE A 244 -5.06 11.48 -3.46
N PRO A 245 -5.67 12.63 -3.18
CA PRO A 245 -6.63 13.23 -4.09
C PRO A 245 -6.08 13.50 -5.49
N ARG A 246 -4.80 13.83 -5.64
CA ARG A 246 -4.18 13.92 -6.97
C ARG A 246 -4.15 12.56 -7.67
N GLN A 247 -3.70 11.53 -6.98
CA GLN A 247 -3.72 10.15 -7.51
C GLN A 247 -5.13 9.68 -7.84
N GLN A 248 -6.12 10.07 -7.01
CA GLN A 248 -7.53 9.80 -7.23
C GLN A 248 -8.05 10.41 -8.55
N VAL A 249 -7.60 11.62 -8.91
CA VAL A 249 -8.01 12.29 -10.15
C VAL A 249 -7.31 11.70 -11.37
N GLU A 250 -6.02 11.41 -11.26
CA GLU A 250 -5.19 11.05 -12.41
C GLU A 250 -4.98 9.54 -12.58
N GLY A 251 -5.19 8.75 -11.52
CA GLY A 251 -5.01 7.30 -11.54
C GLY A 251 -3.55 6.84 -11.65
N ILE A 252 -2.60 7.77 -11.51
CA ILE A 252 -1.16 7.55 -11.61
C ILE A 252 -0.43 8.02 -10.36
N ASP A 253 0.88 8.15 -10.44
CA ASP A 253 1.73 8.54 -9.32
C ASP A 253 1.31 9.86 -8.67
N ARG A 254 1.34 9.92 -7.35
CA ARG A 254 0.95 11.09 -6.55
C ARG A 254 2.09 12.06 -6.28
N TYR A 255 3.34 11.63 -6.50
CA TYR A 255 4.53 12.41 -6.16
C TYR A 255 5.17 13.06 -7.37
N TYR A 256 5.04 12.45 -8.56
CA TYR A 256 5.73 12.89 -9.76
C TYR A 256 4.78 13.48 -10.79
N ASP A 257 5.32 14.37 -11.59
CA ASP A 257 4.67 14.93 -12.78
C ASP A 257 5.37 14.36 -14.03
N ASP A 258 4.69 13.48 -14.74
CA ASP A 258 5.19 12.81 -15.93
C ASP A 258 5.59 13.79 -17.05
N SER A 259 4.96 14.96 -17.10
CA SER A 259 5.24 15.96 -18.14
C SER A 259 6.59 16.67 -17.94
N THR A 260 7.04 16.77 -16.70
CA THR A 260 8.30 17.45 -16.34
C THR A 260 9.39 16.46 -15.90
N GLY A 261 9.00 15.29 -15.43
CA GLY A 261 9.89 14.32 -14.79
C GLY A 261 10.43 14.82 -13.45
N LEU A 262 9.70 15.72 -12.77
CA LEU A 262 10.01 16.31 -11.48
C LEU A 262 8.87 16.00 -10.49
N SER A 263 8.94 16.58 -9.27
CA SER A 263 7.90 16.38 -8.27
C SER A 263 6.62 17.18 -8.60
N ALA A 264 5.48 16.69 -8.10
CA ALA A 264 4.16 17.28 -8.32
C ALA A 264 3.59 18.04 -7.12
N PHE A 265 4.37 18.32 -6.06
CA PHE A 265 3.83 18.84 -4.79
C PHE A 265 3.23 20.24 -4.87
N ASN A 266 3.58 21.03 -5.89
CA ASN A 266 2.94 22.32 -6.18
C ASN A 266 1.60 22.20 -6.93
N ASP A 267 1.14 20.98 -7.23
CA ASP A 267 -0.15 20.77 -7.86
C ASP A 267 -1.27 21.37 -6.98
N PRO A 268 -2.19 22.17 -7.57
CA PRO A 268 -3.31 22.77 -6.82
C PRO A 268 -4.16 21.75 -6.06
N ILE A 269 -4.33 20.53 -6.57
CA ILE A 269 -5.07 19.46 -5.89
C ILE A 269 -4.38 19.10 -4.58
N ILE A 270 -3.06 18.89 -4.58
CA ILE A 270 -2.26 18.57 -3.38
C ILE A 270 -2.33 19.72 -2.37
N VAL A 271 -2.05 20.96 -2.83
CA VAL A 271 -2.06 22.13 -1.94
C VAL A 271 -3.44 22.35 -1.31
N ASN A 272 -4.52 22.23 -2.09
CA ASN A 272 -5.89 22.40 -1.60
C ASN A 272 -6.29 21.26 -0.66
N SER A 273 -5.85 20.04 -0.92
CA SER A 273 -6.09 18.91 -0.03
C SER A 273 -5.40 19.09 1.31
N LEU A 274 -4.14 19.54 1.34
CA LEU A 274 -3.44 19.86 2.58
C LEU A 274 -4.16 20.98 3.36
N LYS A 275 -4.61 22.05 2.68
CA LYS A 275 -5.42 23.11 3.32
C LYS A 275 -6.73 22.57 3.91
N ARG A 276 -7.40 21.68 3.21
CA ARG A 276 -8.63 21.02 3.66
C ARG A 276 -8.39 20.23 4.96
N GLU A 277 -7.32 19.44 5.00
CA GLU A 277 -6.96 18.70 6.21
C GLU A 277 -6.59 19.63 7.37
N LEU A 278 -5.77 20.66 7.13
CA LEU A 278 -5.41 21.65 8.14
C LEU A 278 -6.63 22.40 8.70
N LYS A 279 -7.59 22.74 7.85
CA LYS A 279 -8.85 23.38 8.28
C LYS A 279 -9.66 22.43 9.16
N ALA A 280 -9.86 21.18 8.72
CA ALA A 280 -10.62 20.18 9.47
C ALA A 280 -10.00 19.87 10.84
N GLU A 281 -8.66 19.83 10.93
CA GLU A 281 -7.94 19.58 12.17
C GLU A 281 -7.94 20.78 13.13
N LYS A 282 -7.63 21.97 12.63
CA LYS A 282 -7.27 23.12 13.46
C LYS A 282 -8.40 24.13 13.67
N GLU A 283 -9.14 24.42 12.63
CA GLU A 283 -10.23 25.40 12.68
C GLU A 283 -11.54 24.74 13.10
N ASP A 284 -11.96 23.70 12.36
CA ASP A 284 -13.22 23.01 12.58
C ASP A 284 -13.13 22.00 13.75
N LYS A 285 -11.92 21.51 14.08
CA LYS A 285 -11.63 20.56 15.16
C LYS A 285 -12.44 19.26 15.08
N ILE A 286 -12.72 18.83 13.86
CA ILE A 286 -13.46 17.61 13.54
C ILE A 286 -12.55 16.44 13.18
N TRP A 287 -11.26 16.72 13.02
CA TRP A 287 -10.23 15.76 12.58
C TRP A 287 -9.22 15.50 13.69
N TYR A 288 -8.86 14.23 13.88
CA TYR A 288 -7.88 13.85 14.89
C TYR A 288 -6.50 14.43 14.54
N PRO A 289 -5.79 15.11 15.46
CA PRO A 289 -4.57 15.84 15.14
C PRO A 289 -3.42 14.94 14.72
N LYS A 290 -2.85 15.14 13.51
CA LYS A 290 -1.67 14.42 13.01
C LYS A 290 -0.42 14.66 13.87
N SER A 291 -0.29 15.83 14.47
CA SER A 291 0.81 16.16 15.40
C SER A 291 0.75 15.28 16.65
N VAL A 292 -0.43 15.04 17.23
CA VAL A 292 -0.63 14.15 18.39
C VAL A 292 -0.31 12.71 18.02
N TYR A 293 -0.87 12.24 16.90
CA TYR A 293 -0.58 10.92 16.37
C TYR A 293 0.93 10.67 16.24
N ARG A 294 1.67 11.64 15.69
CA ARG A 294 3.12 11.54 15.45
C ARG A 294 3.93 11.61 16.73
N SER A 295 3.62 12.57 17.64
CA SER A 295 4.39 12.76 18.88
C SER A 295 4.25 11.59 19.85
N ASP A 296 3.07 11.02 19.94
CA ASP A 296 2.75 9.96 20.89
C ASP A 296 2.94 8.57 20.31
N SER A 297 3.38 8.47 19.03
CA SER A 297 3.57 7.21 18.31
C SER A 297 2.31 6.32 18.33
N ILE A 298 1.14 6.94 18.22
CA ILE A 298 -0.15 6.26 18.27
C ILE A 298 -0.28 5.34 17.06
N GLN A 299 -0.77 4.13 17.29
CA GLN A 299 -1.07 3.21 16.18
C GLN A 299 -2.33 3.68 15.45
N VAL A 300 -2.34 3.58 14.13
CA VAL A 300 -3.41 4.11 13.26
C VAL A 300 -4.82 3.66 13.65
N GLN A 301 -4.98 2.45 14.16
CA GLN A 301 -6.27 1.91 14.56
C GLN A 301 -6.74 2.38 15.94
N THR A 302 -5.84 2.81 16.82
CA THR A 302 -6.13 3.02 18.23
C THR A 302 -7.26 4.04 18.47
N PRO A 303 -7.21 5.25 17.91
CA PRO A 303 -8.30 6.21 18.12
C PRO A 303 -9.66 5.72 17.66
N PHE A 304 -9.72 4.95 16.55
CA PHE A 304 -10.98 4.41 16.06
C PHE A 304 -11.52 3.28 16.95
N THR A 305 -10.68 2.29 17.27
CA THR A 305 -11.13 1.15 18.10
C THR A 305 -11.44 1.54 19.54
N GLN A 306 -10.87 2.64 20.03
CA GLN A 306 -11.17 3.20 21.36
C GLN A 306 -12.34 4.20 21.35
N GLY A 307 -12.95 4.47 20.19
CA GLY A 307 -14.07 5.42 20.08
C GLY A 307 -13.66 6.89 20.22
N GLU A 308 -12.37 7.21 20.09
CA GLU A 308 -11.88 8.60 20.05
C GLU A 308 -12.12 9.27 18.69
N THR A 309 -12.31 8.46 17.64
CA THR A 309 -12.76 8.94 16.32
C THR A 309 -13.97 8.16 15.85
N ALA A 310 -14.97 8.86 15.30
CA ALA A 310 -16.20 8.26 14.76
C ALA A 310 -15.98 7.63 13.40
N SER A 311 -14.95 8.05 12.67
CA SER A 311 -14.53 7.43 11.41
C SER A 311 -13.02 7.47 11.24
N ALA A 312 -12.51 6.56 10.39
CA ALA A 312 -11.09 6.53 10.07
C ALA A 312 -10.85 6.04 8.64
N ILE A 313 -10.02 6.76 7.90
CA ILE A 313 -9.51 6.31 6.59
C ILE A 313 -8.27 5.46 6.84
N SER A 314 -8.32 4.18 6.45
CA SER A 314 -7.16 3.29 6.52
C SER A 314 -7.37 2.03 5.69
N PRO A 315 -6.38 1.62 4.90
CA PRO A 315 -6.47 0.39 4.10
C PRO A 315 -6.30 -0.89 4.94
N THR A 316 -5.75 -0.78 6.16
CA THR A 316 -5.38 -1.95 6.99
C THR A 316 -6.33 -2.17 8.17
N MET A 317 -7.44 -1.43 8.27
CA MET A 317 -8.33 -1.46 9.42
C MET A 317 -8.97 -2.83 9.67
N ILE A 318 -9.20 -3.63 8.63
CA ILE A 318 -9.85 -4.94 8.73
C ILE A 318 -9.13 -5.87 9.73
N ARG A 319 -7.80 -5.87 9.75
CA ARG A 319 -7.02 -6.74 10.65
C ARG A 319 -7.25 -6.43 12.14
N PHE A 320 -7.66 -5.19 12.45
CA PHE A 320 -7.93 -4.75 13.82
C PHE A 320 -9.41 -4.98 14.17
N ILE A 321 -10.33 -4.65 13.24
CA ILE A 321 -11.77 -4.86 13.43
C ILE A 321 -12.08 -6.33 13.71
N ARG A 322 -11.41 -7.28 13.04
CA ARG A 322 -11.61 -8.71 13.23
C ARG A 322 -11.03 -9.26 14.53
N ASP A 323 -10.04 -8.59 15.11
CA ASP A 323 -9.32 -9.02 16.32
C ASP A 323 -9.99 -8.40 17.56
N THR A 324 -11.20 -8.85 17.86
CA THR A 324 -12.02 -8.33 18.97
C THR A 324 -11.47 -8.67 20.36
N GLU A 325 -10.49 -9.56 20.45
CA GLU A 325 -9.81 -9.87 21.72
C GLU A 325 -8.81 -8.76 22.09
N ASN A 326 -8.00 -8.32 21.11
CA ASN A 326 -6.97 -7.29 21.35
C ASN A 326 -7.49 -5.87 21.09
N PHE A 327 -8.49 -5.72 20.22
CA PHE A 327 -9.10 -4.44 19.82
C PHE A 327 -10.62 -4.49 19.98
N PRO A 328 -11.14 -4.68 21.21
CA PRO A 328 -12.59 -4.76 21.43
C PRO A 328 -13.24 -3.41 21.11
N THR A 329 -14.38 -3.46 20.41
CA THR A 329 -15.26 -2.32 20.18
C THR A 329 -16.65 -2.62 20.71
N ASP A 330 -17.39 -1.60 21.14
CA ASP A 330 -18.80 -1.71 21.58
C ASP A 330 -19.79 -1.24 20.51
N PHE A 331 -19.30 -1.06 19.28
CA PHE A 331 -20.10 -0.61 18.13
C PHE A 331 -19.90 -1.54 16.92
N ILE A 332 -20.87 -1.51 16.00
CA ILE A 332 -20.75 -2.12 14.68
C ILE A 332 -19.94 -1.19 13.77
N THR A 333 -18.98 -1.73 13.04
CA THR A 333 -18.23 -0.97 12.03
C THR A 333 -18.92 -1.02 10.67
N GLY A 334 -19.28 0.14 10.15
CA GLY A 334 -19.71 0.33 8.77
C GLY A 334 -18.55 0.70 7.85
N PHE A 335 -18.76 0.60 6.54
CA PHE A 335 -17.75 0.90 5.53
C PHE A 335 -18.32 1.84 4.47
N ALA A 336 -17.53 2.84 4.09
CA ALA A 336 -17.83 3.70 2.95
C ALA A 336 -16.60 3.80 2.04
N PRO A 337 -16.77 4.09 0.74
CA PRO A 337 -15.65 4.26 -0.16
C PRO A 337 -14.81 5.48 0.22
N TYR A 338 -13.55 5.51 -0.23
CA TYR A 338 -12.71 6.70 -0.14
C TYR A 338 -13.40 7.88 -0.83
N PRO A 339 -13.41 9.10 -0.22
CA PRO A 339 -14.10 10.25 -0.81
C PRO A 339 -13.47 10.68 -2.14
N VAL A 340 -14.29 11.20 -3.05
CA VAL A 340 -13.87 11.78 -4.33
C VAL A 340 -13.89 13.30 -4.29
N GLU A 341 -13.20 13.97 -5.22
CA GLU A 341 -13.29 15.44 -5.34
C GLU A 341 -14.63 15.87 -5.93
N GLU A 342 -15.14 15.15 -6.93
CA GLU A 342 -16.42 15.42 -7.58
C GLU A 342 -17.21 14.11 -7.80
N LYS A 343 -18.54 14.17 -7.64
CA LYS A 343 -19.40 13.00 -7.90
C LYS A 343 -19.32 12.54 -9.35
N GLY A 344 -19.33 11.22 -9.53
CA GLY A 344 -19.18 10.60 -10.83
C GLY A 344 -17.74 10.50 -11.32
N GLN A 345 -16.77 10.97 -10.52
CA GLN A 345 -15.36 10.77 -10.78
C GLN A 345 -14.98 9.29 -10.58
N GLU A 346 -14.07 8.79 -11.41
CA GLU A 346 -13.52 7.45 -11.19
C GLU A 346 -12.80 7.36 -9.84
N ASN A 347 -13.09 6.35 -9.06
CA ASN A 347 -12.56 6.19 -7.69
C ASN A 347 -11.40 5.19 -7.65
N TYR A 348 -10.22 5.62 -8.09
CA TYR A 348 -9.01 4.79 -8.07
C TYR A 348 -8.60 4.36 -6.66
N MET A 349 -8.84 5.20 -5.62
CA MET A 349 -8.50 4.86 -4.24
C MET A 349 -9.41 3.77 -3.66
N ALA A 350 -10.63 3.60 -4.20
CA ALA A 350 -11.52 2.47 -3.87
C ALA A 350 -11.10 1.18 -4.57
N GLY A 351 -10.23 1.24 -5.57
CA GLY A 351 -9.47 0.11 -6.07
C GLY A 351 -8.31 -0.23 -5.13
N ALA A 352 -7.68 -1.39 -5.32
CA ALA A 352 -6.48 -1.72 -4.58
C ALA A 352 -5.24 -1.34 -5.39
N ASN A 353 -4.34 -0.51 -4.83
CA ASN A 353 -3.02 -0.40 -5.41
C ASN A 353 -2.26 -1.71 -5.17
N ILE A 354 -1.43 -2.10 -6.10
CA ILE A 354 -0.59 -3.28 -5.94
C ILE A 354 0.62 -2.90 -5.08
N PHE A 355 0.60 -3.38 -3.84
CA PHE A 355 1.63 -3.12 -2.85
C PHE A 355 2.52 -4.35 -2.60
N SER A 356 1.98 -5.55 -2.87
CA SER A 356 2.64 -6.81 -2.57
C SER A 356 2.78 -7.65 -3.83
N HIS A 357 3.96 -8.19 -4.02
CA HIS A 357 4.36 -9.01 -5.15
C HIS A 357 4.92 -10.34 -4.67
N VAL A 358 4.77 -11.40 -5.45
CA VAL A 358 5.36 -12.71 -5.16
C VAL A 358 6.17 -13.19 -6.36
N GLY A 359 7.35 -13.74 -6.11
CA GLY A 359 8.23 -14.24 -7.16
C GLY A 359 9.18 -15.31 -6.67
N ILE A 360 9.82 -15.96 -7.63
CA ILE A 360 10.84 -16.98 -7.40
C ILE A 360 12.16 -16.26 -7.12
N ALA A 361 12.82 -16.60 -6.02
CA ALA A 361 14.12 -16.03 -5.69
C ALA A 361 15.22 -16.60 -6.59
N THR A 362 16.17 -15.77 -6.98
CA THR A 362 17.33 -16.18 -7.78
C THR A 362 18.08 -17.30 -7.08
N GLY A 363 18.38 -18.37 -7.83
CA GLY A 363 19.10 -19.54 -7.31
C GLY A 363 18.20 -20.61 -6.66
N CYS A 364 16.88 -20.48 -6.79
CA CYS A 364 15.94 -21.52 -6.39
C CYS A 364 16.28 -22.85 -7.04
N GLN A 365 16.28 -23.95 -6.25
CA GLN A 365 16.64 -25.28 -6.75
C GLN A 365 15.42 -26.09 -7.21
N ASN A 366 14.20 -25.69 -6.82
CA ASN A 366 12.95 -26.38 -7.11
C ASN A 366 12.00 -25.48 -7.92
N GLU A 367 12.49 -24.90 -9.02
CA GLU A 367 11.80 -23.87 -9.79
C GLU A 367 10.35 -24.22 -10.18
N GLU A 368 10.07 -25.48 -10.57
CA GLU A 368 8.73 -25.89 -10.97
C GLU A 368 7.75 -25.90 -9.78
N ALA A 369 8.19 -26.39 -8.62
CA ALA A 369 7.38 -26.36 -7.39
C ALA A 369 7.21 -24.90 -6.89
N ALA A 370 8.27 -24.07 -6.99
CA ALA A 370 8.23 -22.67 -6.65
C ALA A 370 7.29 -21.88 -7.59
N TRP A 371 7.28 -22.20 -8.89
CA TRP A 371 6.37 -21.60 -9.86
C TRP A 371 4.91 -21.97 -9.60
N ALA A 372 4.62 -23.25 -9.35
CA ALA A 372 3.26 -23.68 -8.99
C ALA A 372 2.77 -22.97 -7.71
N PHE A 373 3.64 -22.85 -6.69
CA PHE A 373 3.30 -22.11 -5.47
C PHE A 373 3.12 -20.62 -5.73
N THR A 374 3.98 -19.99 -6.52
CA THR A 374 3.91 -18.56 -6.87
C THR A 374 2.58 -18.21 -7.56
N LYS A 375 2.18 -19.00 -8.57
CA LYS A 375 0.90 -18.84 -9.25
C LYS A 375 -0.29 -18.98 -8.31
N TRP A 376 -0.30 -20.08 -7.54
CA TRP A 376 -1.38 -20.35 -6.60
C TRP A 376 -1.48 -19.27 -5.52
N TYR A 377 -0.34 -18.81 -5.00
CA TYR A 377 -0.32 -17.76 -3.98
C TYR A 377 -0.77 -16.40 -4.54
N ALA A 378 -0.37 -16.03 -5.76
CA ALA A 378 -0.79 -14.80 -6.41
C ALA A 378 -2.30 -14.74 -6.69
N THR A 379 -2.97 -15.89 -6.72
CA THR A 379 -4.40 -16.05 -7.02
C THR A 379 -5.17 -16.52 -5.79
N TYR A 380 -5.39 -17.81 -5.64
CA TYR A 380 -6.20 -18.38 -4.55
C TYR A 380 -5.63 -18.13 -3.14
N GLY A 381 -4.31 -18.10 -3.01
CA GLY A 381 -3.63 -17.86 -1.74
C GLY A 381 -3.68 -16.40 -1.29
N SER A 382 -3.83 -15.47 -2.22
CA SER A 382 -3.78 -14.03 -1.93
C SER A 382 -4.92 -13.53 -1.05
N LYS A 383 -6.07 -14.22 -1.01
CA LYS A 383 -7.18 -13.90 -0.09
C LYS A 383 -6.77 -13.90 1.38
N TYR A 384 -5.79 -14.74 1.76
CA TYR A 384 -5.30 -14.81 3.14
C TYR A 384 -4.60 -13.52 3.60
N LEU A 385 -4.12 -12.70 2.67
CA LEU A 385 -3.55 -11.38 2.97
C LEU A 385 -4.56 -10.44 3.65
N THR A 386 -5.86 -10.66 3.45
CA THR A 386 -6.93 -9.88 4.09
C THR A 386 -6.87 -9.99 5.62
N LEU A 387 -6.42 -11.12 6.16
CA LEU A 387 -6.21 -11.31 7.60
C LEU A 387 -5.12 -10.39 8.17
N ALA A 388 -4.19 -9.95 7.33
CA ALA A 388 -3.15 -8.97 7.65
C ALA A 388 -3.54 -7.54 7.24
N GLY A 389 -4.73 -7.33 6.71
CA GLY A 389 -5.24 -6.02 6.27
C GLY A 389 -4.82 -5.61 4.86
N HIS A 390 -4.33 -6.56 4.06
CA HIS A 390 -4.03 -6.34 2.64
C HIS A 390 -5.08 -7.07 1.80
N MET A 391 -5.68 -6.38 0.85
CA MET A 391 -6.66 -7.02 -0.03
C MET A 391 -5.96 -7.83 -1.11
N SER A 392 -6.55 -8.98 -1.47
CA SER A 392 -6.17 -9.64 -2.71
C SER A 392 -6.36 -8.68 -3.88
N THR A 393 -5.39 -8.65 -4.79
CA THR A 393 -5.50 -7.89 -6.04
C THR A 393 -5.96 -8.75 -7.20
N TRP A 394 -6.09 -10.06 -6.99
CA TRP A 394 -6.61 -10.96 -8.00
C TRP A 394 -8.11 -10.78 -8.17
N LYS A 395 -8.54 -10.52 -9.40
CA LYS A 395 -9.96 -10.28 -9.74
C LYS A 395 -10.87 -11.50 -9.58
N GLY A 396 -10.30 -12.71 -9.51
CA GLY A 396 -11.04 -13.94 -9.23
C GLY A 396 -11.34 -14.20 -7.74
N THR A 397 -11.04 -13.25 -6.85
CA THR A 397 -11.32 -13.42 -5.40
C THR A 397 -12.80 -13.24 -5.11
N GLU A 398 -13.45 -14.26 -4.56
CA GLU A 398 -14.86 -14.23 -4.18
C GLU A 398 -15.07 -13.56 -2.83
N ILE A 399 -16.00 -12.57 -2.76
CA ILE A 399 -16.26 -11.81 -1.53
C ILE A 399 -16.89 -12.69 -0.41
N SER A 400 -17.67 -13.70 -0.74
CA SER A 400 -18.23 -14.65 0.22
C SER A 400 -17.14 -15.40 0.98
N ASP A 401 -16.05 -15.73 0.27
CA ASP A 401 -14.88 -16.39 0.86
C ASP A 401 -14.17 -15.46 1.85
N LEU A 402 -14.09 -14.15 1.54
CA LEU A 402 -13.49 -13.14 2.43
C LEU A 402 -14.26 -12.99 3.73
N VAL A 403 -15.58 -12.94 3.70
CA VAL A 403 -16.41 -12.86 4.94
C VAL A 403 -16.19 -14.08 5.82
N SER A 404 -16.21 -15.26 5.22
CA SER A 404 -15.98 -16.52 5.94
C SER A 404 -14.55 -16.62 6.49
N LEU A 405 -13.55 -16.22 5.71
CA LEU A 405 -12.16 -16.25 6.10
C LEU A 405 -11.86 -15.26 7.25
N VAL A 406 -12.40 -14.03 7.16
CA VAL A 406 -12.06 -12.96 8.11
C VAL A 406 -12.83 -13.09 9.42
N PHE A 407 -14.09 -13.48 9.36
CA PHE A 407 -15.03 -13.46 10.51
C PHE A 407 -15.58 -14.85 10.90
N GLY A 408 -15.23 -15.89 10.15
CA GLY A 408 -15.70 -17.26 10.38
C GLY A 408 -17.08 -17.56 9.76
N SER A 409 -18.05 -16.64 9.85
CA SER A 409 -19.37 -16.75 9.23
C SER A 409 -20.03 -15.37 9.09
N GLU A 410 -21.08 -15.28 8.27
CA GLU A 410 -21.90 -14.05 8.21
C GLU A 410 -22.60 -13.72 9.55
N GLU A 411 -22.98 -14.75 10.33
CA GLU A 411 -23.59 -14.54 11.65
C GLU A 411 -22.61 -13.91 12.64
N GLU A 412 -21.36 -14.37 12.66
CA GLU A 412 -20.33 -13.78 13.51
C GLU A 412 -19.93 -12.40 13.00
N ALA A 413 -19.79 -12.23 11.68
CA ALA A 413 -19.51 -10.93 11.07
C ALA A 413 -20.55 -9.86 11.45
N ALA A 414 -21.85 -10.20 11.43
CA ALA A 414 -22.94 -9.28 11.77
C ALA A 414 -22.91 -8.73 13.20
N LYS A 415 -22.13 -9.36 14.10
CA LYS A 415 -21.91 -8.86 15.47
C LYS A 415 -20.86 -7.75 15.54
N ILE A 416 -20.07 -7.60 14.48
CA ILE A 416 -18.85 -6.75 14.46
C ILE A 416 -18.97 -5.69 13.38
N ILE A 417 -19.52 -6.05 12.21
CA ILE A 417 -19.56 -5.19 11.03
C ILE A 417 -20.95 -5.10 10.39
N ASP A 418 -21.18 -4.04 9.65
CA ASP A 418 -22.25 -3.98 8.64
C ASP A 418 -21.82 -4.78 7.39
N ILE A 419 -22.40 -5.97 7.23
CA ILE A 419 -22.04 -6.91 6.17
C ILE A 419 -22.30 -6.35 4.78
N ASN A 420 -23.37 -5.56 4.62
CA ASN A 420 -23.76 -5.05 3.31
C ASN A 420 -22.74 -4.03 2.83
N SER A 421 -22.34 -3.10 3.68
CA SER A 421 -21.30 -2.13 3.36
C SER A 421 -19.93 -2.79 3.20
N PHE A 422 -19.59 -3.81 4.00
CA PHE A 422 -18.38 -4.60 3.78
C PHE A 422 -18.34 -5.22 2.37
N LYS A 423 -19.43 -5.89 1.97
CA LYS A 423 -19.53 -6.53 0.65
C LYS A 423 -19.44 -5.49 -0.49
N SER A 424 -20.11 -4.35 -0.35
CA SER A 424 -20.17 -3.33 -1.41
C SER A 424 -18.89 -2.49 -1.52
N VAL A 425 -18.16 -2.29 -0.43
CA VAL A 425 -16.94 -1.46 -0.43
C VAL A 425 -15.68 -2.30 -0.53
N ILE A 426 -15.52 -3.29 0.36
CA ILE A 426 -14.31 -4.12 0.39
C ILE A 426 -14.32 -5.15 -0.74
N GLY A 427 -15.50 -5.72 -1.03
CA GLY A 427 -15.69 -6.74 -2.07
C GLY A 427 -15.81 -6.20 -3.49
N ASP A 428 -15.87 -4.90 -3.68
CA ASP A 428 -15.93 -4.32 -5.02
C ASP A 428 -14.57 -4.43 -5.70
N THR A 429 -14.44 -5.35 -6.66
CA THR A 429 -13.25 -5.54 -7.51
C THR A 429 -13.36 -4.82 -8.87
N SER A 430 -14.47 -4.11 -9.12
CA SER A 430 -14.72 -3.41 -10.40
C SER A 430 -13.90 -2.13 -10.56
N LYS A 431 -13.41 -1.57 -9.45
CA LYS A 431 -12.67 -0.31 -9.47
C LYS A 431 -11.29 -0.48 -10.08
N PRO A 432 -10.82 0.51 -10.86
CA PRO A 432 -9.52 0.45 -11.48
C PRO A 432 -8.40 0.48 -10.44
N THR A 433 -7.31 -0.20 -10.76
CA THR A 433 -6.08 -0.13 -9.98
C THR A 433 -5.29 1.10 -10.40
N PHE A 434 -4.84 1.92 -9.46
CA PHE A 434 -3.87 2.95 -9.77
C PHE A 434 -2.44 2.38 -9.69
N VAL A 435 -1.51 3.01 -10.40
CA VAL A 435 -0.14 2.54 -10.56
C VAL A 435 0.85 3.57 -10.03
N GLU A 436 1.70 3.16 -9.09
CA GLU A 436 2.91 3.90 -8.72
C GLU A 436 4.07 3.30 -9.52
N SER A 437 4.67 4.06 -10.42
CA SER A 437 5.71 3.55 -11.34
C SER A 437 7.04 4.28 -11.25
N HIS A 438 7.06 5.47 -10.69
CA HIS A 438 8.30 6.25 -10.55
C HIS A 438 9.03 5.90 -9.26
N MET A 439 10.32 5.55 -9.40
CA MET A 439 11.17 5.18 -8.26
C MET A 439 12.42 6.06 -8.13
N THR A 440 12.61 7.03 -9.04
CA THR A 440 13.75 7.95 -9.00
C THR A 440 13.77 8.76 -7.71
N ALA A 441 14.81 8.65 -6.92
CA ALA A 441 14.95 9.31 -5.62
C ALA A 441 13.74 9.12 -4.67
N TYR A 442 12.98 8.04 -4.80
CA TYR A 442 11.67 7.85 -4.14
C TYR A 442 11.70 8.08 -2.63
N SER A 443 12.75 7.60 -1.95
CA SER A 443 12.90 7.77 -0.50
C SER A 443 13.06 9.25 -0.12
N ASP A 444 13.86 10.00 -0.87
CA ASP A 444 14.12 11.40 -0.60
C ASP A 444 12.92 12.28 -0.97
N VAL A 445 12.25 11.97 -2.08
CA VAL A 445 10.99 12.60 -2.50
C VAL A 445 9.90 12.42 -1.44
N THR A 446 9.73 11.20 -0.93
CA THR A 446 8.77 10.89 0.14
C THR A 446 9.12 11.61 1.43
N SER A 447 10.40 11.62 1.81
CA SER A 447 10.87 12.35 3.00
C SER A 447 10.63 13.85 2.87
N ALA A 448 10.92 14.43 1.71
CA ALA A 448 10.73 15.85 1.46
C ALA A 448 9.28 16.30 1.68
N VAL A 449 8.29 15.58 1.15
CA VAL A 449 6.90 15.95 1.33
C VAL A 449 6.42 15.74 2.78
N GLN A 450 6.80 14.64 3.42
CA GLN A 450 6.39 14.35 4.79
C GLN A 450 6.97 15.32 5.80
N GLU A 451 8.26 15.67 5.69
CA GLU A 451 8.92 16.60 6.58
C GLU A 451 8.34 18.02 6.44
N ASN A 452 8.16 18.50 5.22
CA ASN A 452 7.63 19.83 4.98
C ASN A 452 6.14 19.94 5.34
N ALA A 453 5.33 18.90 5.10
CA ALA A 453 3.95 18.87 5.57
C ALA A 453 3.84 19.02 7.10
N MET A 454 4.76 18.40 7.87
CA MET A 454 4.78 18.53 9.33
C MET A 454 5.00 19.97 9.79
N TYR A 455 5.71 20.82 9.03
CA TYR A 455 5.81 22.24 9.37
C TYR A 455 4.45 22.93 9.27
N ALA A 456 3.59 22.57 8.31
CA ALA A 456 2.23 23.08 8.23
C ALA A 456 1.34 22.53 9.35
N PHE A 457 1.41 21.22 9.65
CA PHE A 457 0.70 20.62 10.78
C PHE A 457 1.13 21.17 12.15
N ASN A 458 2.32 21.70 12.28
CA ASN A 458 2.85 22.34 13.50
C ASN A 458 2.72 23.88 13.48
N ASP A 459 1.94 24.47 12.58
CA ASP A 459 1.70 25.92 12.46
C ASP A 459 2.97 26.77 12.22
N THR A 460 4.00 26.17 11.62
CA THR A 460 5.27 26.87 11.33
C THR A 460 5.40 27.33 9.88
N MET A 461 4.58 26.78 8.97
CA MET A 461 4.47 27.17 7.56
C MET A 461 3.01 27.20 7.12
N THR A 462 2.72 27.94 6.05
CA THR A 462 1.46 27.78 5.32
C THR A 462 1.50 26.49 4.47
N ALA A 463 0.35 25.99 4.02
CA ALA A 463 0.31 24.83 3.11
C ALA A 463 1.09 25.10 1.82
N GLU A 464 0.98 26.31 1.27
CA GLU A 464 1.68 26.73 0.06
C GLU A 464 3.20 26.75 0.25
N ASP A 465 3.68 27.35 1.36
CA ASP A 465 5.11 27.42 1.63
C ASP A 465 5.69 26.03 1.89
N ALA A 466 4.96 25.18 2.61
CA ALA A 466 5.35 23.80 2.88
C ALA A 466 5.47 22.96 1.59
N MET A 467 4.48 23.04 0.70
CA MET A 467 4.53 22.30 -0.57
C MET A 467 5.56 22.86 -1.54
N LYS A 468 5.77 24.18 -1.52
CA LYS A 468 6.88 24.77 -2.29
C LYS A 468 8.24 24.26 -1.82
N ALA A 469 8.49 24.24 -0.51
CA ALA A 469 9.74 23.72 0.05
C ALA A 469 9.91 22.21 -0.22
N ALA A 470 8.82 21.44 -0.14
CA ALA A 470 8.83 20.02 -0.51
C ALA A 470 9.20 19.82 -1.98
N THR A 471 8.64 20.63 -2.89
CA THR A 471 8.97 20.59 -4.33
C THR A 471 10.45 20.88 -4.56
N GLU A 472 10.99 21.95 -3.96
CA GLU A 472 12.39 22.33 -4.13
C GLU A 472 13.34 21.20 -3.68
N ALA A 473 13.06 20.59 -2.52
CA ALA A 473 13.87 19.49 -1.99
C ALA A 473 13.77 18.20 -2.82
N ALA A 474 12.54 17.86 -3.24
CA ALA A 474 12.31 16.67 -4.05
C ALA A 474 12.90 16.79 -5.45
N ASP A 475 12.78 17.94 -6.09
CA ASP A 475 13.34 18.19 -7.43
C ASP A 475 14.88 18.16 -7.42
N GLU A 476 15.51 18.68 -6.35
CA GLU A 476 16.95 18.55 -6.14
C GLU A 476 17.37 17.07 -6.03
N ALA A 477 16.62 16.27 -5.26
CA ALA A 477 16.90 14.84 -5.12
C ALA A 477 16.74 14.09 -6.46
N ILE A 478 15.66 14.33 -7.21
CA ILE A 478 15.43 13.73 -8.53
C ILE A 478 16.52 14.10 -9.52
N GLN A 479 17.01 15.35 -9.49
CA GLN A 479 18.09 15.79 -10.40
C GLN A 479 19.44 15.16 -10.04
N ASN A 480 19.68 14.88 -8.76
CA ASN A 480 20.92 14.27 -8.29
C ASN A 480 20.95 12.74 -8.48
N ASP A 481 19.80 12.10 -8.65
CA ASP A 481 19.66 10.64 -8.87
C ASP A 481 19.74 10.26 -10.36
N LYS A 482 19.76 11.24 -11.27
CA LYS A 482 19.94 11.07 -12.74
C LYS A 482 21.40 11.03 -13.12
#